data_94971100c000b53bd125a0d72168fff7
#
_entry.id   94971100c000b53bd125a0d72168fff7
#
_cell.length_a   1.000
_cell.length_b   1.000
_cell.length_c   1.000
_cell.angle_alpha   90.00
_cell.angle_beta   90.00
_cell.angle_gamma   90.00
#
_symmetry.space_group_name_H-M   'P 1'
#
loop_
_entity.id
_entity.type
_entity.pdbx_description
1 polymer ?
#
loop_
_entity_poly.entity_id
_entity_poly.type
_entity_poly.pdbx_seq_one_letter_code
_entity_poly.pdbx_strand_id
1 'polypeptide(L)'
;MFFEEHKTLEIYTGNGGYSITSSNESVATAKISEDGKIEITSSIVPGTAILTVKDSHNKTAEIAVKVIKRLVVDNSEDITYLISSEPVTIKILDGNGEYTCSLPKYSDSYLKCTVAENGTEVIIEGLKRNHFNKAITIKDKEGQSVDIHIETIDDPYLENPSYRYLIAGSYAYQNPSSMSKVGEVIYSEELNLSLLTTKTTGSYASGFAIQFTGNLEEGAKANAELYKVTKNAVDRKIAYPVEDCKIDKIENGWYWVSFLEPGYTVRSYFITKQ
;
A
#
# COMPACT_ATOMS: atom_id res chain seq x y z
N MET A 1 24.97 2.44 10.93
CA MET A 1 24.39 1.35 11.75
C MET A 1 23.02 1.81 12.22
N PHE A 2 22.08 0.90 12.37
CA PHE A 2 20.84 1.17 13.08
C PHE A 2 21.02 0.96 14.59
N PHE A 3 19.99 1.19 15.36
CA PHE A 3 20.01 0.98 16.80
C PHE A 3 20.28 -0.48 17.16
N GLU A 4 21.06 -0.70 18.22
CA GLU A 4 21.36 -2.04 18.78
C GLU A 4 21.93 -3.04 17.76
N GLU A 5 22.59 -2.55 16.72
CA GLU A 5 23.28 -3.39 15.76
C GLU A 5 24.70 -3.76 16.25
N HIS A 6 25.09 -4.98 15.91
CA HIS A 6 26.46 -5.47 16.09
C HIS A 6 27.15 -5.63 14.74
N LYS A 7 28.40 -5.20 14.66
CA LYS A 7 29.21 -5.33 13.46
C LYS A 7 30.63 -5.75 13.82
N THR A 8 31.17 -6.75 13.12
CA THR A 8 32.52 -7.23 13.29
C THR A 8 33.36 -6.79 12.11
N LEU A 9 34.55 -6.27 12.37
CA LEU A 9 35.57 -5.89 11.37
C LEU A 9 36.88 -6.62 11.63
N GLU A 10 37.60 -6.96 10.57
CA GLU A 10 38.88 -7.60 10.66
C GLU A 10 40.00 -6.54 10.59
N ILE A 11 41.10 -6.78 11.33
CA ILE A 11 42.31 -5.99 11.26
C ILE A 11 43.31 -6.75 10.33
N TYR A 12 43.49 -6.25 9.14
CA TYR A 12 44.34 -6.92 8.15
C TYR A 12 45.83 -6.65 8.32
N THR A 13 46.19 -5.50 8.89
CA THR A 13 47.61 -5.09 9.05
C THR A 13 47.79 -4.32 10.37
N GLY A 14 48.93 -4.50 11.02
CA GLY A 14 49.29 -3.81 12.26
C GLY A 14 50.30 -4.60 13.08
N ASN A 15 50.71 -4.06 14.25
CA ASN A 15 51.75 -4.63 15.08
C ASN A 15 51.21 -5.41 16.29
N GLY A 16 49.90 -5.77 16.27
CA GLY A 16 49.27 -6.47 17.39
C GLY A 16 49.08 -5.62 18.65
N GLY A 17 48.61 -6.25 19.73
CA GLY A 17 48.40 -5.55 21.00
C GLY A 17 47.36 -4.40 20.88
N TYR A 18 46.33 -4.63 20.13
CA TYR A 18 45.33 -3.59 19.80
C TYR A 18 44.50 -3.19 21.00
N SER A 19 44.24 -1.89 21.09
CA SER A 19 43.20 -1.29 21.95
C SER A 19 42.27 -0.44 21.13
N ILE A 20 41.06 -0.23 21.59
CA ILE A 20 40.07 0.59 20.89
C ILE A 20 39.33 1.49 21.92
N THR A 21 39.11 2.73 21.50
CA THR A 21 38.34 3.71 22.29
C THR A 21 37.26 4.36 21.40
N SER A 22 36.19 4.78 22.00
CA SER A 22 35.10 5.52 21.33
C SER A 22 35.17 6.99 21.75
N SER A 23 34.98 7.91 20.81
CA SER A 23 34.82 9.34 21.11
C SER A 23 33.47 9.64 21.75
N ASN A 24 32.48 8.74 21.58
CA ASN A 24 31.15 8.86 22.16
C ASN A 24 30.54 7.48 22.41
N GLU A 25 30.76 6.96 23.62
CA GLU A 25 30.25 5.63 24.01
C GLU A 25 28.72 5.57 24.13
N SER A 26 28.05 6.72 24.28
CA SER A 26 26.59 6.77 24.28
C SER A 26 25.99 6.50 22.90
N VAL A 27 26.77 6.65 21.83
CA VAL A 27 26.38 6.37 20.45
C VAL A 27 26.83 5.00 19.99
N ALA A 28 28.13 4.68 20.18
CA ALA A 28 28.67 3.39 19.83
C ALA A 28 29.83 3.01 20.73
N THR A 29 29.88 1.74 21.12
CA THR A 29 31.01 1.13 21.82
C THR A 29 31.72 0.14 20.93
N ALA A 30 32.98 -0.15 21.24
CA ALA A 30 33.72 -1.19 20.55
C ALA A 30 34.73 -1.87 21.48
N LYS A 31 35.04 -3.11 21.19
CA LYS A 31 36.09 -3.90 21.86
C LYS A 31 36.89 -4.72 20.86
N ILE A 32 38.04 -5.13 21.26
CA ILE A 32 38.82 -6.15 20.53
C ILE A 32 38.44 -7.51 21.09
N SER A 33 37.99 -8.41 20.22
CA SER A 33 37.62 -9.79 20.58
C SER A 33 38.87 -10.65 20.83
N GLU A 34 38.70 -11.84 21.38
CA GLU A 34 39.80 -12.79 21.66
C GLU A 34 40.54 -13.23 20.39
N ASP A 35 39.81 -13.31 19.27
CA ASP A 35 40.37 -13.62 17.95
C ASP A 35 40.92 -12.39 17.20
N GLY A 36 41.06 -11.25 17.88
CA GLY A 36 41.70 -10.04 17.36
C GLY A 36 40.85 -9.19 16.41
N LYS A 37 39.53 -9.41 16.35
CA LYS A 37 38.64 -8.60 15.54
C LYS A 37 38.05 -7.43 16.33
N ILE A 38 37.55 -6.43 15.62
CA ILE A 38 36.84 -5.31 16.22
C ILE A 38 35.35 -5.63 16.26
N GLU A 39 34.79 -5.70 17.44
CA GLU A 39 33.33 -5.81 17.64
C GLU A 39 32.77 -4.43 18.00
N ILE A 40 31.87 -3.93 17.16
CA ILE A 40 31.22 -2.63 17.32
C ILE A 40 29.75 -2.87 17.71
N THR A 41 29.28 -2.17 18.73
CA THR A 41 27.89 -2.17 19.16
C THR A 41 27.34 -0.75 19.12
N SER A 42 26.28 -0.53 18.37
CA SER A 42 25.53 0.73 18.39
C SER A 42 24.51 0.76 19.53
N SER A 43 24.27 1.95 20.07
CA SER A 43 23.24 2.18 21.08
C SER A 43 21.91 2.60 20.46
N ILE A 44 20.95 3.00 21.31
CA ILE A 44 19.67 3.61 20.94
C ILE A 44 19.76 5.14 20.75
N VAL A 45 20.96 5.72 20.87
CA VAL A 45 21.18 7.16 20.73
C VAL A 45 21.67 7.45 19.31
N PRO A 46 20.92 8.18 18.48
CA PRO A 46 21.39 8.55 17.16
C PRO A 46 22.53 9.56 17.25
N GLY A 47 23.50 9.44 16.35
CA GLY A 47 24.64 10.34 16.35
C GLY A 47 25.86 9.75 15.64
N THR A 48 27.01 10.34 15.89
CA THR A 48 28.29 9.88 15.35
C THR A 48 29.28 9.61 16.45
N ALA A 49 30.09 8.58 16.29
CA ALA A 49 31.26 8.28 17.12
C ALA A 49 32.44 7.96 16.21
N ILE A 50 33.63 8.34 16.65
CA ILE A 50 34.92 7.91 16.03
C ILE A 50 35.48 6.88 16.96
N LEU A 51 35.70 5.67 16.44
CA LEU A 51 36.40 4.61 17.13
C LEU A 51 37.88 4.67 16.73
N THR A 52 38.74 4.86 17.72
CA THR A 52 40.19 4.92 17.48
C THR A 52 40.83 3.59 17.89
N VAL A 53 41.30 2.85 16.92
CA VAL A 53 42.13 1.62 17.13
C VAL A 53 43.58 2.01 17.25
N LYS A 54 44.29 1.48 18.24
CA LYS A 54 45.69 1.73 18.49
C LYS A 54 46.43 0.41 18.64
N ASP A 55 47.60 0.28 17.97
CA ASP A 55 48.48 -0.90 18.09
C ASP A 55 49.57 -0.72 19.15
N SER A 56 50.36 -1.78 19.37
CA SER A 56 51.47 -1.80 20.33
C SER A 56 52.57 -0.78 20.05
N HIS A 57 52.69 -0.26 18.83
CA HIS A 57 53.65 0.78 18.42
C HIS A 57 53.03 2.19 18.39
N ASN A 58 51.84 2.36 19.03
CA ASN A 58 51.08 3.62 19.09
C ASN A 58 50.63 4.14 17.72
N LYS A 59 50.57 3.29 16.68
CA LYS A 59 49.93 3.64 15.41
C LYS A 59 48.41 3.55 15.59
N THR A 60 47.70 4.51 15.01
CA THR A 60 46.23 4.62 15.13
C THR A 60 45.54 4.53 13.78
N ALA A 61 44.34 3.98 13.81
CA ALA A 61 43.37 4.02 12.71
C ALA A 61 41.99 4.41 13.27
N GLU A 62 41.21 5.14 12.47
CA GLU A 62 39.92 5.62 12.88
C GLU A 62 38.80 4.95 12.07
N ILE A 63 37.71 4.67 12.72
CA ILE A 63 36.48 4.14 12.14
C ILE A 63 35.35 5.09 12.50
N ALA A 64 34.78 5.76 11.51
CA ALA A 64 33.60 6.58 11.72
C ALA A 64 32.35 5.71 11.78
N VAL A 65 31.62 5.82 12.87
CA VAL A 65 30.34 5.14 13.10
C VAL A 65 29.23 6.18 13.16
N LYS A 66 28.24 6.05 12.29
CA LYS A 66 27.02 6.83 12.33
C LYS A 66 25.87 5.90 12.72
N VAL A 67 25.16 6.25 13.78
CA VAL A 67 23.98 5.53 14.27
C VAL A 67 22.73 6.34 13.93
N ILE A 68 21.80 5.71 13.26
CA ILE A 68 20.59 6.33 12.74
C ILE A 68 19.37 5.49 13.11
N LYS A 69 18.21 6.14 13.14
CA LYS A 69 16.92 5.48 13.30
C LYS A 69 16.48 4.81 12.01
N ARG A 70 15.70 3.74 12.09
CA ARG A 70 14.98 3.21 10.93
C ARG A 70 13.83 4.13 10.56
N LEU A 71 13.60 4.32 9.27
CA LEU A 71 12.37 4.94 8.80
C LEU A 71 11.25 3.92 8.88
N VAL A 72 10.22 4.23 9.69
CA VAL A 72 9.05 3.37 9.92
C VAL A 72 7.79 4.19 9.71
N VAL A 73 6.85 3.63 8.96
CA VAL A 73 5.51 4.21 8.73
C VAL A 73 4.44 3.27 9.23
N ASP A 74 3.24 3.78 9.53
CA ASP A 74 2.10 3.00 10.02
C ASP A 74 1.46 2.11 8.94
N ASN A 75 1.71 2.42 7.68
CA ASN A 75 1.20 1.65 6.56
C ASN A 75 2.30 1.47 5.50
N SER A 76 2.96 0.32 5.53
CA SER A 76 3.95 -0.10 4.53
C SER A 76 3.39 -1.11 3.53
N GLU A 77 2.10 -1.42 3.62
CA GLU A 77 1.40 -2.34 2.73
C GLU A 77 0.78 -1.59 1.53
N ASP A 78 0.22 -2.34 0.60
CA ASP A 78 -0.46 -1.76 -0.56
C ASP A 78 -1.69 -0.96 -0.12
N ILE A 79 -1.76 0.28 -0.59
CA ILE A 79 -2.89 1.17 -0.32
C ILE A 79 -3.68 1.35 -1.61
N THR A 80 -4.99 1.11 -1.54
CA THR A 80 -5.90 1.56 -2.59
C THR A 80 -6.52 2.89 -2.19
N TYR A 81 -6.42 3.85 -3.09
CA TYR A 81 -6.89 5.20 -2.91
C TYR A 81 -8.00 5.54 -3.91
N LEU A 82 -9.16 5.95 -3.42
CA LEU A 82 -10.27 6.44 -4.25
C LEU A 82 -10.06 7.92 -4.56
N ILE A 83 -10.00 8.29 -5.84
CA ILE A 83 -9.63 9.64 -6.29
C ILE A 83 -10.52 10.75 -5.73
N SER A 84 -11.80 10.50 -5.53
CA SER A 84 -12.74 11.50 -5.00
C SER A 84 -13.02 11.35 -3.51
N SER A 85 -12.35 10.41 -2.85
CA SER A 85 -12.43 10.28 -1.40
C SER A 85 -11.54 11.31 -0.70
N GLU A 86 -11.64 11.37 0.61
CA GLU A 86 -10.75 12.19 1.41
C GLU A 86 -9.28 11.75 1.26
N PRO A 87 -8.33 12.68 1.43
CA PRO A 87 -6.91 12.35 1.36
C PRO A 87 -6.54 11.21 2.31
N VAL A 88 -5.66 10.33 1.85
CA VAL A 88 -5.07 9.29 2.69
C VAL A 88 -3.88 9.87 3.43
N THR A 89 -3.81 9.63 4.74
CA THR A 89 -2.71 10.06 5.59
C THR A 89 -1.90 8.85 6.05
N ILE A 90 -0.60 8.90 5.83
CA ILE A 90 0.37 7.90 6.30
C ILE A 90 1.17 8.56 7.42
N LYS A 91 1.19 7.96 8.59
CA LYS A 91 1.97 8.45 9.72
C LYS A 91 3.39 7.92 9.67
N ILE A 92 4.34 8.79 9.93
CA ILE A 92 5.73 8.43 10.14
C ILE A 92 5.91 8.15 11.63
N LEU A 93 6.13 6.89 11.96
CA LEU A 93 6.22 6.42 13.35
C LEU A 93 7.62 6.62 13.92
N ASP A 94 8.66 6.49 13.09
CA ASP A 94 10.06 6.76 13.46
C ASP A 94 10.90 7.10 12.22
N GLY A 95 12.06 7.71 12.42
CA GLY A 95 12.99 8.10 11.36
C GLY A 95 13.91 9.24 11.79
N ASN A 96 14.64 9.83 10.82
CA ASN A 96 15.68 10.79 11.11
C ASN A 96 15.27 12.26 10.80
N GLY A 97 14.01 12.51 10.48
CA GLY A 97 13.50 13.85 10.19
C GLY A 97 13.74 14.33 8.75
N GLU A 98 13.30 15.56 8.42
CA GLU A 98 13.40 16.17 7.10
C GLU A 98 12.83 15.26 6.00
N TYR A 99 11.62 14.76 6.25
CA TYR A 99 10.98 13.80 5.35
C TYR A 99 10.57 14.47 4.04
N THR A 100 10.66 13.69 2.98
CA THR A 100 10.19 14.05 1.65
C THR A 100 9.31 12.94 1.10
N CYS A 101 8.33 13.31 0.29
CA CYS A 101 7.53 12.36 -0.46
C CYS A 101 7.70 12.63 -1.96
N SER A 102 7.92 11.60 -2.74
CA SER A 102 8.10 11.71 -4.18
C SER A 102 7.19 10.74 -4.93
N LEU A 103 6.70 11.22 -6.06
CA LEU A 103 5.89 10.47 -7.01
C LEU A 103 6.75 9.90 -8.13
N PRO A 104 6.36 8.78 -8.76
CA PRO A 104 6.95 8.32 -9.99
C PRO A 104 6.83 9.38 -11.10
N LYS A 105 7.75 9.34 -12.05
CA LYS A 105 7.75 10.26 -13.19
C LYS A 105 6.38 10.27 -13.91
N TYR A 106 5.88 11.47 -14.24
CA TYR A 106 4.59 11.73 -14.89
C TYR A 106 3.34 11.41 -14.04
N SER A 107 3.47 11.32 -12.74
CA SER A 107 2.35 11.01 -11.84
C SER A 107 1.76 12.26 -11.14
N ASP A 108 2.45 13.37 -11.16
CA ASP A 108 2.09 14.66 -10.57
C ASP A 108 0.78 15.26 -11.11
N SER A 109 0.33 14.83 -12.27
CA SER A 109 -0.98 15.21 -12.81
C SER A 109 -2.15 14.37 -12.27
N TYR A 110 -1.87 13.27 -11.57
CA TYR A 110 -2.88 12.32 -11.06
C TYR A 110 -2.94 12.29 -9.53
N LEU A 111 -1.81 12.44 -8.89
CA LEU A 111 -1.67 12.43 -7.45
C LEU A 111 -0.87 13.64 -6.98
N LYS A 112 -1.12 14.04 -5.76
CA LYS A 112 -0.26 14.94 -5.00
C LYS A 112 0.17 14.23 -3.73
N CYS A 113 1.44 14.34 -3.39
CA CYS A 113 2.01 13.78 -2.19
C CYS A 113 2.75 14.89 -1.46
N THR A 114 2.39 15.15 -0.21
CA THR A 114 2.98 16.22 0.60
C THR A 114 3.25 15.76 2.01
N VAL A 115 4.36 16.22 2.58
CA VAL A 115 4.59 16.08 4.01
C VAL A 115 3.82 17.18 4.73
N ALA A 116 3.07 16.81 5.75
CA ALA A 116 2.30 17.76 6.55
C ALA A 116 3.20 18.72 7.34
N GLU A 117 2.68 19.87 7.74
CA GLU A 117 3.44 20.88 8.49
C GLU A 117 3.99 20.35 9.83
N ASN A 118 3.31 19.39 10.45
CA ASN A 118 3.79 18.73 11.67
C ASN A 118 5.04 17.87 11.45
N GLY A 119 5.39 17.59 10.18
CA GLY A 119 6.56 16.80 9.80
C GLY A 119 6.48 15.31 10.17
N THR A 120 5.31 14.79 10.56
CA THR A 120 5.13 13.40 10.99
C THR A 120 4.08 12.64 10.18
N GLU A 121 3.54 13.27 9.15
CA GLU A 121 2.50 12.71 8.31
C GLU A 121 2.77 13.01 6.84
N VAL A 122 2.43 12.06 5.99
CA VAL A 122 2.42 12.21 4.53
C VAL A 122 0.98 12.14 4.05
N ILE A 123 0.55 13.18 3.33
CA ILE A 123 -0.81 13.32 2.81
C ILE A 123 -0.78 13.02 1.31
N ILE A 124 -1.64 12.12 0.86
CA ILE A 124 -1.79 11.71 -0.53
C ILE A 124 -3.17 12.10 -1.00
N GLU A 125 -3.22 12.94 -2.04
CA GLU A 125 -4.46 13.44 -2.63
C GLU A 125 -4.59 12.98 -4.09
N GLY A 126 -5.75 12.47 -4.48
CA GLY A 126 -6.10 12.20 -5.87
C GLY A 126 -6.49 13.49 -6.60
N LEU A 127 -5.94 13.72 -7.78
CA LEU A 127 -6.18 14.93 -8.58
C LEU A 127 -7.06 14.68 -9.80
N LYS A 128 -7.09 13.46 -10.33
CA LYS A 128 -7.86 13.09 -11.51
C LYS A 128 -8.44 11.69 -11.39
N ARG A 129 -9.58 11.49 -12.01
CA ARG A 129 -10.18 10.17 -12.23
C ARG A 129 -9.31 9.40 -13.20
N ASN A 130 -8.41 8.60 -12.70
CA ASN A 130 -7.63 7.69 -13.52
C ASN A 130 -7.08 6.55 -12.66
N HIS A 131 -6.93 5.40 -13.26
CA HIS A 131 -6.30 4.25 -12.62
C HIS A 131 -4.80 4.52 -12.49
N PHE A 132 -4.32 4.58 -11.26
CA PHE A 132 -2.91 4.72 -10.92
C PHE A 132 -2.52 3.52 -10.06
N ASN A 133 -1.49 2.83 -10.50
CA ASN A 133 -0.95 1.68 -9.78
C ASN A 133 0.58 1.79 -9.81
N LYS A 134 1.15 2.42 -8.80
CA LYS A 134 2.60 2.60 -8.64
C LYS A 134 2.94 2.92 -7.20
N ALA A 135 4.20 2.73 -6.84
CA ALA A 135 4.68 3.12 -5.53
C ALA A 135 5.03 4.61 -5.45
N ILE A 136 4.70 5.24 -4.33
CA ILE A 136 5.29 6.49 -3.88
C ILE A 136 6.50 6.18 -3.00
N THR A 137 7.45 7.10 -2.92
CA THR A 137 8.63 6.93 -2.08
C THR A 137 8.69 8.01 -1.00
N ILE A 138 8.71 7.61 0.26
CA ILE A 138 8.99 8.47 1.41
C ILE A 138 10.46 8.33 1.77
N LYS A 139 11.18 9.45 1.94
CA LYS A 139 12.59 9.47 2.34
C LYS A 139 12.82 10.36 3.53
N ASP A 140 13.80 10.01 4.35
CA ASP A 140 14.33 10.84 5.42
C ASP A 140 15.66 11.51 5.02
N LYS A 141 16.18 12.41 5.87
CA LYS A 141 17.44 13.11 5.63
C LYS A 141 18.68 12.20 5.56
N GLU A 142 18.59 11.02 6.14
CA GLU A 142 19.67 10.03 6.12
C GLU A 142 19.64 9.15 4.86
N GLY A 143 18.70 9.42 3.96
CA GLY A 143 18.54 8.73 2.69
C GLY A 143 17.85 7.38 2.78
N GLN A 144 17.29 7.01 3.93
CA GLN A 144 16.44 5.84 4.01
C GLN A 144 15.13 6.09 3.28
N SER A 145 14.57 5.07 2.70
CA SER A 145 13.32 5.17 1.96
C SER A 145 12.40 4.00 2.26
N VAL A 146 11.10 4.30 2.21
CA VAL A 146 10.01 3.32 2.20
C VAL A 146 9.18 3.59 0.96
N ASP A 147 8.93 2.54 0.18
CA ASP A 147 8.02 2.59 -0.96
C ASP A 147 6.66 2.07 -0.53
N ILE A 148 5.60 2.82 -0.87
CA ILE A 148 4.22 2.47 -0.57
C ILE A 148 3.48 2.38 -1.89
N HIS A 149 2.95 1.21 -2.17
CA HIS A 149 2.15 0.97 -3.37
C HIS A 149 0.79 1.64 -3.24
N ILE A 150 0.42 2.44 -4.25
CA ILE A 150 -0.86 3.13 -4.30
C ILE A 150 -1.58 2.76 -5.57
N GLU A 151 -2.80 2.30 -5.40
CA GLU A 151 -3.74 2.08 -6.48
C GLU A 151 -4.87 3.11 -6.38
N THR A 152 -5.07 3.91 -7.41
CA THR A 152 -6.20 4.83 -7.49
C THR A 152 -7.26 4.27 -8.42
N ILE A 153 -8.49 4.38 -8.00
CA ILE A 153 -9.66 4.00 -8.79
C ILE A 153 -10.63 5.19 -8.86
N ASP A 154 -11.53 5.18 -9.82
CA ASP A 154 -12.61 6.16 -9.84
C ASP A 154 -13.54 5.98 -8.65
N ASP A 155 -14.08 7.10 -8.18
CA ASP A 155 -15.11 7.05 -7.14
C ASP A 155 -16.35 6.33 -7.66
N PRO A 156 -16.74 5.20 -7.05
CA PRO A 156 -17.92 4.45 -7.46
C PRO A 156 -19.24 5.16 -7.13
N TYR A 157 -19.22 6.17 -6.25
CA TYR A 157 -20.44 6.84 -5.76
C TYR A 157 -20.81 8.10 -6.53
N LEU A 158 -20.08 8.45 -7.59
CA LEU A 158 -20.40 9.60 -8.42
C LEU A 158 -21.76 9.45 -9.08
N GLU A 159 -22.48 10.57 -9.20
CA GLU A 159 -23.62 10.68 -10.08
C GLU A 159 -23.17 10.38 -11.52
N ASN A 160 -23.86 9.46 -12.19
CA ASN A 160 -23.46 8.94 -13.51
C ASN A 160 -22.01 8.39 -13.53
N PRO A 161 -21.72 7.33 -12.80
CA PRO A 161 -20.38 6.78 -12.73
C PRO A 161 -19.85 6.45 -14.12
N SER A 162 -18.58 6.79 -14.36
CA SER A 162 -17.91 6.46 -15.62
C SER A 162 -17.74 4.96 -15.81
N TYR A 163 -17.93 4.16 -14.78
CA TYR A 163 -17.72 2.71 -14.78
C TYR A 163 -18.97 1.98 -14.30
N ARG A 164 -19.30 0.87 -14.96
CA ARG A 164 -20.41 -0.03 -14.57
C ARG A 164 -19.98 -1.02 -13.52
N TYR A 165 -18.75 -1.42 -13.56
CA TYR A 165 -18.08 -2.10 -12.47
C TYR A 165 -16.63 -1.68 -12.43
N LEU A 166 -16.12 -1.63 -11.24
CA LEU A 166 -14.74 -1.35 -10.95
C LEU A 166 -14.29 -2.41 -9.96
N ILE A 167 -13.32 -3.19 -10.36
CA ILE A 167 -12.77 -4.26 -9.54
C ILE A 167 -11.33 -3.93 -9.27
N ALA A 168 -10.98 -3.70 -8.01
CA ALA A 168 -9.61 -3.60 -7.55
C ALA A 168 -9.01 -5.02 -7.41
N GLY A 169 -7.71 -5.12 -7.48
CA GLY A 169 -7.00 -6.38 -7.27
C GLY A 169 -6.89 -7.24 -8.52
N SER A 170 -7.14 -8.56 -8.39
CA SER A 170 -6.89 -9.56 -9.43
C SER A 170 -7.98 -9.67 -10.48
N TYR A 171 -9.17 -9.16 -10.20
CA TYR A 171 -10.31 -9.25 -11.12
C TYR A 171 -10.23 -8.19 -12.21
N ALA A 172 -11.01 -8.35 -13.26
CA ALA A 172 -10.90 -7.49 -14.42
C ALA A 172 -11.47 -6.07 -14.18
N TYR A 173 -10.68 -5.08 -14.51
CA TYR A 173 -11.11 -3.70 -14.65
C TYR A 173 -11.69 -3.49 -16.06
N GLN A 174 -12.85 -2.83 -16.18
CA GLN A 174 -13.42 -2.49 -17.49
C GLN A 174 -13.98 -1.07 -17.54
N ASN A 175 -13.58 -0.37 -18.61
CA ASN A 175 -14.07 0.96 -18.90
C ASN A 175 -15.53 0.89 -19.43
N PRO A 176 -16.44 1.69 -18.91
CA PRO A 176 -17.86 1.69 -19.25
C PRO A 176 -18.19 2.19 -20.66
N SER A 177 -17.27 2.78 -21.37
CA SER A 177 -17.54 3.27 -22.75
C SER A 177 -17.99 2.18 -23.72
N SER A 178 -17.72 0.92 -23.40
CA SER A 178 -18.13 -0.27 -24.16
C SER A 178 -19.32 -1.03 -23.58
N MET A 179 -19.92 -0.54 -22.49
CA MET A 179 -20.94 -1.27 -21.73
C MET A 179 -22.34 -0.74 -22.04
N SER A 180 -23.35 -1.64 -22.00
CA SER A 180 -24.75 -1.26 -22.05
C SER A 180 -25.11 -0.40 -20.84
N LYS A 181 -25.96 0.59 -21.04
CA LYS A 181 -26.45 1.47 -19.97
C LYS A 181 -27.39 0.78 -18.98
N VAL A 182 -27.84 -0.44 -19.27
CA VAL A 182 -28.84 -1.16 -18.49
C VAL A 182 -28.32 -2.55 -18.18
N GLY A 183 -28.29 -2.88 -16.90
CA GLY A 183 -28.07 -4.23 -16.41
C GLY A 183 -29.40 -4.94 -16.17
N GLU A 184 -29.33 -6.10 -15.59
CA GLU A 184 -30.51 -6.79 -15.00
C GLU A 184 -30.34 -6.80 -13.49
N VAL A 185 -31.40 -6.43 -12.81
CA VAL A 185 -31.50 -6.48 -11.34
C VAL A 185 -32.72 -7.34 -11.03
N ILE A 186 -32.46 -8.51 -10.48
CA ILE A 186 -33.49 -9.54 -10.25
C ILE A 186 -33.44 -9.94 -8.79
N TYR A 187 -34.61 -10.03 -8.16
CA TYR A 187 -34.80 -10.65 -6.86
C TYR A 187 -35.86 -11.75 -6.96
N SER A 188 -35.53 -12.93 -6.48
CA SER A 188 -36.45 -14.04 -6.31
C SER A 188 -36.81 -14.19 -4.84
N GLU A 189 -38.05 -13.90 -4.49
CA GLU A 189 -38.54 -14.05 -3.13
C GLU A 189 -38.58 -15.54 -2.70
N GLU A 190 -38.94 -16.43 -3.62
CA GLU A 190 -39.02 -17.87 -3.37
C GLU A 190 -37.61 -18.46 -3.00
N LEU A 191 -36.55 -17.99 -3.67
CA LEU A 191 -35.20 -18.46 -3.43
C LEU A 191 -34.44 -17.59 -2.42
N ASN A 192 -35.05 -16.46 -2.00
CA ASN A 192 -34.37 -15.42 -1.25
C ASN A 192 -32.99 -15.04 -1.85
N LEU A 193 -32.96 -14.84 -3.16
CA LEU A 193 -31.75 -14.68 -3.94
C LEU A 193 -31.83 -13.47 -4.85
N SER A 194 -30.78 -12.65 -4.82
CA SER A 194 -30.62 -11.50 -5.71
C SER A 194 -29.53 -11.74 -6.73
N LEU A 195 -29.72 -11.25 -7.94
CA LEU A 195 -28.75 -11.27 -9.04
C LEU A 195 -28.71 -9.91 -9.72
N LEU A 196 -27.56 -9.29 -9.73
CA LEU A 196 -27.29 -8.04 -10.43
C LEU A 196 -26.30 -8.31 -11.55
N THR A 197 -26.59 -7.85 -12.77
CA THR A 197 -25.73 -8.07 -13.92
C THR A 197 -25.33 -6.76 -14.59
N THR A 198 -24.18 -6.75 -15.24
CA THR A 198 -23.83 -5.75 -16.24
C THR A 198 -24.01 -6.36 -17.63
N LYS A 199 -24.60 -5.62 -18.55
CA LYS A 199 -24.64 -6.01 -19.98
C LYS A 199 -23.65 -5.20 -20.78
N THR A 200 -22.91 -5.87 -21.64
CA THR A 200 -22.09 -5.21 -22.66
C THR A 200 -22.78 -5.29 -24.01
N THR A 201 -22.61 -4.28 -24.85
CA THR A 201 -23.11 -4.28 -26.23
C THR A 201 -21.95 -4.55 -27.20
N GLY A 202 -22.16 -5.43 -28.17
CA GLY A 202 -21.18 -5.72 -29.24
C GLY A 202 -20.82 -7.18 -29.37
N SER A 203 -19.97 -7.49 -30.35
CA SER A 203 -19.60 -8.87 -30.72
C SER A 203 -18.79 -9.63 -29.65
N TYR A 204 -18.22 -8.92 -28.68
CA TYR A 204 -17.44 -9.43 -27.55
C TYR A 204 -18.05 -9.05 -26.21
N ALA A 205 -19.37 -9.16 -26.12
CA ALA A 205 -20.10 -8.86 -24.89
C ALA A 205 -19.57 -9.68 -23.72
N SER A 206 -18.89 -9.04 -22.79
CA SER A 206 -18.44 -9.62 -21.53
C SER A 206 -18.75 -8.66 -20.38
N GLY A 207 -19.04 -9.19 -19.22
CA GLY A 207 -19.34 -8.43 -18.02
C GLY A 207 -19.25 -9.32 -16.81
N PHE A 208 -19.83 -8.84 -15.70
CA PHE A 208 -19.92 -9.60 -14.48
C PHE A 208 -21.38 -9.62 -13.98
N ALA A 209 -21.69 -10.62 -13.20
CA ALA A 209 -22.89 -10.71 -12.39
C ALA A 209 -22.49 -10.96 -10.94
N ILE A 210 -23.16 -10.30 -10.00
CA ILE A 210 -23.03 -10.61 -8.59
C ILE A 210 -24.34 -11.21 -8.09
N GLN A 211 -24.24 -12.34 -7.42
CA GLN A 211 -25.34 -13.05 -6.80
C GLN A 211 -25.13 -13.10 -5.29
N PHE A 212 -26.18 -12.92 -4.51
CA PHE A 212 -26.11 -13.04 -3.05
C PHE A 212 -27.46 -13.46 -2.46
N THR A 213 -27.43 -14.02 -1.25
CA THR A 213 -28.64 -14.32 -0.48
C THR A 213 -29.20 -13.03 0.14
N GLY A 214 -30.50 -12.83 0.03
CA GLY A 214 -31.22 -11.68 0.55
C GLY A 214 -31.82 -10.78 -0.54
N ASN A 215 -32.57 -9.78 -0.09
CA ASN A 215 -33.25 -8.81 -0.95
C ASN A 215 -32.27 -7.74 -1.49
N LEU A 216 -32.83 -6.80 -2.27
CA LEU A 216 -32.10 -5.70 -2.90
C LEU A 216 -32.00 -4.43 -2.04
N GLU A 217 -32.24 -4.50 -0.74
CA GLU A 217 -32.11 -3.35 0.16
C GLU A 217 -30.63 -3.06 0.46
N GLU A 218 -30.32 -1.86 0.91
CA GLU A 218 -28.98 -1.49 1.37
C GLU A 218 -28.57 -2.34 2.59
N GLY A 219 -27.27 -2.62 2.73
CA GLY A 219 -26.69 -3.38 3.83
C GLY A 219 -25.96 -4.65 3.42
N ALA A 220 -25.48 -5.39 4.42
CA ALA A 220 -24.69 -6.61 4.25
C ALA A 220 -25.45 -7.73 3.54
N LYS A 221 -24.75 -8.50 2.71
CA LYS A 221 -25.29 -9.61 1.91
C LYS A 221 -24.49 -10.88 2.19
N ALA A 222 -25.24 -11.99 2.35
CA ALA A 222 -24.65 -13.29 2.62
C ALA A 222 -24.42 -14.10 1.34
N ASN A 223 -23.48 -15.05 1.39
CA ASN A 223 -23.20 -16.00 0.31
C ASN A 223 -23.03 -15.33 -1.06
N ALA A 224 -22.28 -14.24 -1.10
CA ALA A 224 -22.07 -13.50 -2.32
C ALA A 224 -21.04 -14.16 -3.22
N GLU A 225 -21.31 -14.20 -4.51
CA GLU A 225 -20.45 -14.75 -5.54
C GLU A 225 -20.46 -13.85 -6.77
N LEU A 226 -19.29 -13.62 -7.36
CA LEU A 226 -19.13 -12.89 -8.61
C LEU A 226 -18.96 -13.89 -9.77
N TYR A 227 -19.68 -13.68 -10.85
CA TYR A 227 -19.66 -14.54 -12.03
C TYR A 227 -19.27 -13.75 -13.27
N LYS A 228 -18.61 -14.41 -14.20
CA LYS A 228 -18.37 -13.84 -15.53
C LYS A 228 -19.63 -13.96 -16.41
N VAL A 229 -19.97 -12.89 -17.11
CA VAL A 229 -21.08 -12.86 -18.08
C VAL A 229 -20.49 -12.85 -19.49
N THR A 230 -20.95 -13.79 -20.32
CA THR A 230 -20.56 -13.87 -21.74
C THR A 230 -21.81 -13.92 -22.62
N LYS A 231 -21.89 -13.11 -23.66
CA LYS A 231 -23.01 -13.11 -24.65
C LYS A 231 -24.40 -13.22 -24.02
N ASN A 232 -24.70 -12.41 -23.01
CA ASN A 232 -26.00 -12.39 -22.30
C ASN A 232 -26.29 -13.62 -21.41
N ALA A 233 -25.32 -14.47 -21.17
CA ALA A 233 -25.44 -15.59 -20.23
C ALA A 233 -24.47 -15.44 -19.07
N VAL A 234 -24.91 -15.76 -17.87
CA VAL A 234 -24.04 -15.87 -16.69
C VAL A 234 -23.32 -17.19 -16.76
N ASP A 235 -22.00 -17.15 -16.87
CA ASP A 235 -21.18 -18.37 -16.81
C ASP A 235 -20.97 -18.79 -15.35
N ARG A 236 -21.85 -19.65 -14.86
CA ARG A 236 -21.80 -20.14 -13.48
C ARG A 236 -20.68 -21.15 -13.21
N LYS A 237 -19.90 -21.51 -14.22
CA LYS A 237 -18.74 -22.40 -14.04
C LYS A 237 -17.52 -21.67 -13.47
N ILE A 238 -17.49 -20.35 -13.60
CA ILE A 238 -16.41 -19.51 -13.10
C ILE A 238 -17.04 -18.57 -12.07
N ALA A 239 -17.07 -19.00 -10.81
CA ALA A 239 -17.39 -18.17 -9.69
C ALA A 239 -16.12 -17.60 -9.06
N TYR A 240 -16.14 -16.32 -8.77
CA TYR A 240 -15.09 -15.66 -7.99
C TYR A 240 -15.66 -15.47 -6.58
N PRO A 241 -15.05 -16.06 -5.55
CA PRO A 241 -15.50 -15.85 -4.18
C PRO A 241 -15.32 -14.39 -3.78
N VAL A 242 -16.27 -13.87 -3.03
CA VAL A 242 -16.20 -12.52 -2.46
C VAL A 242 -16.56 -12.57 -0.97
N GLU A 243 -15.95 -11.67 -0.21
CA GLU A 243 -16.14 -11.54 1.22
C GLU A 243 -16.72 -10.17 1.54
N ASP A 244 -17.35 -10.03 2.72
CA ASP A 244 -17.92 -8.77 3.21
C ASP A 244 -18.70 -7.98 2.14
N CYS A 245 -19.58 -8.69 1.41
CA CYS A 245 -20.43 -8.09 0.38
C CYS A 245 -21.54 -7.26 0.99
N LYS A 246 -21.80 -6.08 0.42
CA LYS A 246 -22.92 -5.22 0.81
C LYS A 246 -23.41 -4.38 -0.35
N ILE A 247 -24.69 -4.04 -0.33
CA ILE A 247 -25.21 -2.94 -1.13
C ILE A 247 -24.98 -1.66 -0.33
N ASP A 248 -24.11 -0.80 -0.80
CA ASP A 248 -23.75 0.44 -0.12
C ASP A 248 -24.77 1.53 -0.32
N LYS A 249 -25.38 1.60 -1.53
CA LYS A 249 -26.27 2.67 -1.94
C LYS A 249 -27.20 2.21 -3.05
N ILE A 250 -28.44 2.69 -3.00
CA ILE A 250 -29.42 2.56 -4.08
C ILE A 250 -29.97 3.96 -4.37
N GLU A 251 -29.80 4.44 -5.58
CA GLU A 251 -30.28 5.77 -5.96
C GLU A 251 -30.57 5.85 -7.46
N ASN A 252 -31.71 6.39 -7.82
CA ASN A 252 -32.13 6.60 -9.22
C ASN A 252 -32.03 5.34 -10.11
N GLY A 253 -32.31 4.16 -9.53
CA GLY A 253 -32.21 2.86 -10.20
C GLY A 253 -30.77 2.33 -10.30
N TRP A 254 -29.79 3.02 -9.75
CA TRP A 254 -28.44 2.54 -9.61
C TRP A 254 -28.25 1.75 -8.32
N TYR A 255 -27.42 0.71 -8.41
CA TYR A 255 -27.00 -0.14 -7.30
C TYR A 255 -25.49 -0.12 -7.20
N TRP A 256 -24.97 0.28 -6.07
CA TRP A 256 -23.54 0.24 -5.71
C TRP A 256 -23.34 -0.91 -4.73
N VAL A 257 -22.63 -1.93 -5.18
CA VAL A 257 -22.31 -3.11 -4.39
C VAL A 257 -20.81 -3.13 -4.16
N SER A 258 -20.38 -3.24 -2.94
CA SER A 258 -18.96 -3.41 -2.62
C SER A 258 -18.70 -4.74 -1.93
N PHE A 259 -17.49 -5.25 -2.09
CA PHE A 259 -17.03 -6.52 -1.53
C PHE A 259 -15.51 -6.55 -1.40
N LEU A 260 -14.99 -7.51 -0.68
CA LEU A 260 -13.57 -7.83 -0.63
C LEU A 260 -13.29 -9.08 -1.49
N GLU A 261 -12.20 -9.05 -2.24
CA GLU A 261 -11.62 -10.26 -2.82
C GLU A 261 -10.83 -10.99 -1.73
N PRO A 262 -10.82 -12.33 -1.72
CA PRO A 262 -10.04 -13.08 -0.75
C PRO A 262 -8.58 -12.67 -0.71
N GLY A 263 -8.08 -12.30 0.46
CA GLY A 263 -6.70 -11.86 0.67
C GLY A 263 -6.43 -10.39 0.33
N TYR A 264 -7.45 -9.60 -0.02
CA TYR A 264 -7.32 -8.16 -0.24
C TYR A 264 -7.97 -7.37 0.90
N THR A 265 -7.34 -6.28 1.28
CA THR A 265 -7.86 -5.34 2.30
C THR A 265 -8.69 -4.21 1.69
N VAL A 266 -8.62 -4.08 0.37
CA VAL A 266 -9.27 -3.03 -0.41
C VAL A 266 -10.56 -3.52 -1.02
N ARG A 267 -11.60 -2.71 -0.93
CA ARG A 267 -12.92 -3.04 -1.49
C ARG A 267 -12.94 -2.91 -3.01
N SER A 268 -13.52 -3.91 -3.64
CA SER A 268 -13.92 -3.90 -5.04
C SER A 268 -15.38 -3.46 -5.16
N TYR A 269 -15.74 -2.88 -6.29
CA TYR A 269 -17.07 -2.33 -6.52
C TYR A 269 -17.71 -2.92 -7.78
N PHE A 270 -18.98 -3.20 -7.67
CA PHE A 270 -19.84 -3.62 -8.77
C PHE A 270 -21.00 -2.62 -8.88
N ILE A 271 -21.11 -1.95 -10.01
CA ILE A 271 -22.10 -0.89 -10.22
C ILE A 271 -22.98 -1.23 -11.40
N THR A 272 -24.27 -1.26 -11.20
CA THR A 272 -25.25 -1.52 -12.27
C THR A 272 -26.47 -0.66 -12.14
N LYS A 273 -27.28 -0.61 -13.18
CA LYS A 273 -28.55 0.10 -13.22
C LYS A 273 -29.64 -0.81 -13.77
N GLN A 274 -30.80 -0.78 -13.15
CA GLN A 274 -32.02 -1.40 -13.65
C GLN A 274 -32.57 -0.63 -14.87
#